data_7a4d24ead6cbb0fa3b8ec0b7dfd49c3e
#
_entry.id   7a4d24ead6cbb0fa3b8ec0b7dfd49c3e
#
_cell.length_a   1.000
_cell.length_b   1.000
_cell.length_c   1.000
_cell.angle_alpha   90.00
_cell.angle_beta   90.00
_cell.angle_gamma   90.00
#
_symmetry.space_group_name_H-M   'P 1'
#
loop_
_entity.id
_entity.type
_entity.pdbx_description
1 polymer ?
#
loop_
_entity_poly.entity_id
_entity_poly.type
_entity_poly.pdbx_seq_one_letter_code
_entity_poly.pdbx_strand_id
1 'polypeptide(L)'
;MNPFYYGQIVKKADFCRRPELDRKLAGSIKRGQNVYIQGERRTGKTSLICETIRKLKRHRMIYVDLLEVKSSDDFLKRIVTAIIAMEHTAGFVERVFQELSHIRPVASVDPITGLPTLSLDSSVELKPDSIPGVVDLISSYHSKAKPIVVVLDEFQDILNLKDARQTLALLRSKVQFQSGIPYVFAGSIRNEMDRIFNDPDSAFFKSAVPI
;
A
#
# COMPACT_ATOMS: atom_id res chain seq x y z
N MET A 1 33.52 9.94 6.61
CA MET A 1 32.54 8.97 6.11
C MET A 1 31.15 9.59 6.23
N ASN A 2 30.35 9.67 5.16
CA ASN A 2 29.03 10.27 5.24
C ASN A 2 28.09 9.29 5.96
N PRO A 3 27.48 9.64 7.11
CA PRO A 3 26.61 8.74 7.86
C PRO A 3 25.19 8.61 7.27
N PHE A 4 24.90 9.33 6.17
CA PHE A 4 23.57 9.34 5.57
C PHE A 4 23.51 8.41 4.37
N TYR A 5 22.56 7.47 4.41
CA TYR A 5 22.19 6.61 3.29
C TYR A 5 21.20 7.35 2.39
N TYR A 6 21.54 7.51 1.11
CA TYR A 6 20.66 8.13 0.11
C TYR A 6 19.99 7.06 -0.75
N GLY A 7 18.67 7.23 -1.00
CA GLY A 7 17.94 6.41 -1.98
C GLY A 7 17.55 5.00 -1.53
N GLN A 8 17.76 4.64 -0.26
CA GLN A 8 17.38 3.34 0.29
C GLN A 8 16.52 3.48 1.55
N ILE A 9 15.67 2.47 1.78
CA ILE A 9 14.93 2.37 3.06
C ILE A 9 15.93 2.06 4.16
N VAL A 10 16.07 2.99 5.10
CA VAL A 10 17.00 2.86 6.22
C VAL A 10 16.44 1.89 7.26
N LYS A 11 17.26 0.92 7.67
CA LYS A 11 16.85 -0.14 8.61
C LYS A 11 17.71 -0.13 9.88
N LYS A 12 17.10 -0.56 11.00
CA LYS A 12 17.78 -0.85 12.28
C LYS A 12 18.64 0.31 12.83
N ALA A 13 19.98 0.12 12.93
CA ALA A 13 20.89 1.02 13.62
C ALA A 13 20.97 2.42 12.99
N ASP A 14 20.79 2.51 11.68
CA ASP A 14 20.92 3.76 10.93
C ASP A 14 19.60 4.55 10.88
N PHE A 15 18.51 3.99 11.43
CA PHE A 15 17.20 4.61 11.45
C PHE A 15 17.13 5.68 12.56
N CYS A 16 16.91 6.93 12.16
CA CYS A 16 16.65 8.03 13.08
C CYS A 16 15.30 7.83 13.78
N ARG A 17 15.33 7.43 15.03
CA ARG A 17 14.14 7.14 15.84
C ARG A 17 13.32 8.41 16.08
N ARG A 18 11.99 8.29 15.85
CA ARG A 18 10.99 9.31 16.16
C ARG A 18 9.95 8.68 17.11
N PRO A 19 10.26 8.60 18.41
CA PRO A 19 9.48 7.79 19.37
C PRO A 19 7.99 8.15 19.44
N GLU A 20 7.67 9.43 19.30
CA GLU A 20 6.27 9.88 19.32
C GLU A 20 5.49 9.46 18.10
N LEU A 21 6.05 9.67 16.89
CA LEU A 21 5.43 9.26 15.64
C LEU A 21 5.31 7.74 15.55
N ASP A 22 6.37 7.01 15.94
CA ASP A 22 6.38 5.54 16.00
C ASP A 22 5.26 5.03 16.93
N ARG A 23 5.11 5.64 18.11
CA ARG A 23 4.07 5.28 19.09
C ARG A 23 2.65 5.58 18.59
N LYS A 24 2.43 6.75 17.97
CA LYS A 24 1.15 7.14 17.38
C LYS A 24 0.77 6.17 16.25
N LEU A 25 1.67 5.94 15.31
CA LEU A 25 1.45 5.04 14.17
C LEU A 25 1.16 3.61 14.65
N ALA A 26 2.00 3.05 15.53
CA ALA A 26 1.80 1.72 16.09
C ALA A 26 0.47 1.60 16.85
N GLY A 27 0.08 2.64 17.59
CA GLY A 27 -1.19 2.70 18.30
C GLY A 27 -2.39 2.69 17.36
N SER A 28 -2.36 3.47 16.29
CA SER A 28 -3.43 3.50 15.29
C SER A 28 -3.55 2.19 14.52
N ILE A 29 -2.43 1.60 14.10
CA ILE A 29 -2.41 0.27 13.45
C ILE A 29 -3.05 -0.79 14.37
N LYS A 30 -2.67 -0.84 15.64
CA LYS A 30 -3.24 -1.81 16.60
C LYS A 30 -4.75 -1.65 16.82
N ARG A 31 -5.29 -0.44 16.65
CA ARG A 31 -6.73 -0.16 16.73
C ARG A 31 -7.46 -0.37 15.40
N GLY A 32 -6.77 -0.77 14.34
CA GLY A 32 -7.36 -0.90 13.00
C GLY A 32 -7.75 0.44 12.37
N GLN A 33 -7.14 1.55 12.80
CA GLN A 33 -7.45 2.89 12.31
C GLN A 33 -6.62 3.22 11.07
N ASN A 34 -7.30 3.77 10.07
CA ASN A 34 -6.63 4.36 8.91
C ASN A 34 -5.89 5.63 9.32
N VAL A 35 -4.70 5.80 8.79
CA VAL A 35 -3.85 6.97 9.05
C VAL A 35 -3.28 7.54 7.75
N TYR A 36 -3.03 8.85 7.73
CA TYR A 36 -2.22 9.42 6.68
C TYR A 36 -1.02 10.18 7.25
N ILE A 37 0.10 10.08 6.55
CA ILE A 37 1.38 10.68 6.91
C ILE A 37 1.81 11.57 5.75
N GLN A 38 1.94 12.86 6.01
CA GLN A 38 2.41 13.81 5.02
C GLN A 38 3.73 14.45 5.48
N GLY A 39 4.60 14.72 4.53
CA GLY A 39 5.88 15.37 4.81
C GLY A 39 6.77 15.34 3.57
N GLU A 40 7.74 16.23 3.50
CA GLU A 40 8.62 16.37 2.35
C GLU A 40 9.29 15.06 1.92
N ARG A 41 9.71 15.00 0.67
CA ARG A 41 10.50 13.87 0.16
C ARG A 41 11.78 13.71 1.00
N ARG A 42 12.23 12.46 1.15
CA ARG A 42 13.46 12.09 1.89
C ARG A 42 13.44 12.38 3.39
N THR A 43 12.29 12.69 3.98
CA THR A 43 12.16 12.84 5.46
C THR A 43 12.07 11.52 6.21
N GLY A 44 12.14 10.37 5.52
CA GLY A 44 12.14 9.05 6.14
C GLY A 44 10.75 8.51 6.50
N LYS A 45 9.67 8.98 5.84
CA LYS A 45 8.29 8.48 6.05
C LYS A 45 8.20 6.96 5.85
N THR A 46 8.63 6.49 4.69
CA THR A 46 8.63 5.06 4.34
C THR A 46 9.43 4.23 5.33
N SER A 47 10.62 4.71 5.74
CA SER A 47 11.45 4.04 6.74
C SER A 47 10.75 3.96 8.11
N LEU A 48 10.06 5.03 8.53
CA LEU A 48 9.27 5.06 9.76
C LEU A 48 8.15 4.01 9.71
N ILE A 49 7.37 3.99 8.63
CA ILE A 49 6.25 3.07 8.44
C ILE A 49 6.75 1.62 8.48
N CYS A 50 7.73 1.28 7.65
CA CYS A 50 8.28 -0.07 7.57
C CYS A 50 8.87 -0.53 8.91
N GLU A 51 9.61 0.33 9.61
CA GLU A 51 10.22 -0.02 10.90
C GLU A 51 9.16 -0.18 11.99
N THR A 52 8.12 0.66 12.01
CA THR A 52 7.00 0.54 12.95
C THR A 52 6.25 -0.77 12.75
N ILE A 53 5.89 -1.12 11.51
CA ILE A 53 5.17 -2.36 11.21
C ILE A 53 6.06 -3.58 11.52
N ARG A 54 7.35 -3.54 11.19
CA ARG A 54 8.31 -4.60 11.52
C ARG A 54 8.35 -4.91 13.02
N LYS A 55 8.25 -3.88 13.89
CA LYS A 55 8.20 -4.07 15.36
C LYS A 55 6.90 -4.73 15.81
N LEU A 56 5.83 -4.63 15.05
CA LEU A 56 4.54 -5.26 15.36
C LEU A 56 4.48 -6.76 15.05
N LYS A 57 5.59 -7.42 14.83
CA LYS A 57 5.90 -8.86 14.63
C LYS A 57 4.80 -9.78 14.04
N ARG A 58 3.53 -9.56 14.43
CA ARG A 58 2.37 -10.37 13.99
C ARG A 58 1.70 -9.84 12.72
N HIS A 59 1.94 -8.56 12.39
CA HIS A 59 1.32 -7.91 11.25
C HIS A 59 2.11 -8.21 9.97
N ARG A 60 1.36 -8.58 8.92
CA ARG A 60 1.88 -8.69 7.56
C ARG A 60 1.65 -7.35 6.86
N MET A 61 2.57 -6.94 6.03
CA MET A 61 2.50 -5.67 5.32
C MET A 61 2.28 -5.90 3.82
N ILE A 62 1.24 -5.30 3.29
CA ILE A 62 1.07 -5.09 1.85
C ILE A 62 1.57 -3.69 1.58
N TYR A 63 2.74 -3.58 0.93
CA TYR A 63 3.35 -2.29 0.60
C TYR A 63 3.24 -2.02 -0.91
N VAL A 64 2.61 -0.91 -1.25
CA VAL A 64 2.40 -0.45 -2.62
C VAL A 64 3.03 0.93 -2.76
N ASP A 65 4.04 1.04 -3.62
CA ASP A 65 4.60 2.32 -4.06
C ASP A 65 3.80 2.82 -5.27
N LEU A 66 3.17 3.99 -5.12
CA LEU A 66 2.36 4.61 -6.16
C LEU A 66 3.10 5.74 -6.89
N LEU A 67 4.42 5.88 -6.65
CA LEU A 67 5.21 6.88 -7.35
C LEU A 67 5.01 6.75 -8.87
N GLU A 68 4.61 7.87 -9.51
CA GLU A 68 4.36 7.94 -10.94
C GLU A 68 3.39 6.87 -11.49
N VAL A 69 2.38 6.51 -10.71
CA VAL A 69 1.32 5.61 -11.18
C VAL A 69 0.63 6.19 -12.42
N LYS A 70 0.48 5.38 -13.48
CA LYS A 70 0.10 5.87 -14.82
C LYS A 70 -1.37 5.67 -15.15
N SER A 71 -2.01 4.65 -14.59
CA SER A 71 -3.40 4.28 -14.87
C SER A 71 -4.00 3.48 -13.73
N SER A 72 -5.31 3.32 -13.72
CA SER A 72 -6.00 2.42 -12.78
C SER A 72 -5.56 0.97 -12.95
N ASP A 73 -5.20 0.57 -14.16
CA ASP A 73 -4.58 -0.74 -14.43
C ASP A 73 -3.23 -0.89 -13.72
N ASP A 74 -2.34 0.11 -13.85
CA ASP A 74 -1.04 0.12 -13.15
C ASP A 74 -1.23 0.12 -11.63
N PHE A 75 -2.16 0.93 -11.11
CA PHE A 75 -2.53 0.95 -9.70
C PHE A 75 -2.94 -0.44 -9.19
N LEU A 76 -3.85 -1.10 -9.88
CA LEU A 76 -4.36 -2.43 -9.52
C LEU A 76 -3.28 -3.51 -9.62
N LYS A 77 -2.47 -3.48 -10.67
CA LYS A 77 -1.33 -4.41 -10.84
C LYS A 77 -0.31 -4.28 -9.71
N ARG A 78 -0.01 -3.06 -9.27
CA ARG A 78 0.87 -2.83 -8.11
C ARG A 78 0.28 -3.41 -6.82
N ILE A 79 -1.02 -3.25 -6.58
CA ILE A 79 -1.69 -3.84 -5.40
C ILE A 79 -1.61 -5.37 -5.45
N VAL A 80 -1.98 -5.99 -6.58
CA VAL A 80 -1.95 -7.45 -6.72
C VAL A 80 -0.52 -7.99 -6.54
N THR A 81 0.47 -7.33 -7.14
CA THR A 81 1.88 -7.67 -6.96
C THR A 81 2.30 -7.60 -5.48
N ALA A 82 1.86 -6.57 -4.77
CA ALA A 82 2.16 -6.43 -3.35
C ALA A 82 1.45 -7.48 -2.47
N ILE A 83 0.22 -7.90 -2.84
CA ILE A 83 -0.47 -9.01 -2.19
C ILE A 83 0.32 -10.31 -2.37
N ILE A 84 0.76 -10.61 -3.59
CA ILE A 84 1.58 -11.79 -3.89
C ILE A 84 2.91 -11.74 -3.13
N ALA A 85 3.55 -10.59 -3.07
CA ALA A 85 4.81 -10.39 -2.35
C ALA A 85 4.69 -10.55 -0.83
N MET A 86 3.48 -10.44 -0.27
CA MET A 86 3.25 -10.64 1.17
C MET A 86 3.48 -12.08 1.62
N GLU A 87 3.21 -13.07 0.77
CA GLU A 87 3.35 -14.49 1.09
C GLU A 87 3.76 -15.29 -0.17
N HIS A 88 5.04 -15.66 -0.26
CA HIS A 88 5.66 -16.26 -1.45
C HIS A 88 5.42 -17.77 -1.61
N THR A 89 4.33 -18.34 -1.08
CA THR A 89 4.05 -19.77 -1.28
C THR A 89 3.28 -20.00 -2.58
N ALA A 90 3.68 -21.01 -3.35
CA ALA A 90 3.04 -21.33 -4.64
C ALA A 90 1.52 -21.49 -4.51
N GLY A 91 1.03 -22.18 -3.47
CA GLY A 91 -0.40 -22.33 -3.24
C GLY A 91 -1.14 -21.04 -2.83
N PHE A 92 -0.44 -20.04 -2.29
CA PHE A 92 -1.01 -18.71 -2.03
C PHE A 92 -1.18 -17.94 -3.33
N VAL A 93 -0.15 -17.93 -4.14
CA VAL A 93 -0.14 -17.28 -5.47
C VAL A 93 -1.26 -17.85 -6.34
N GLU A 94 -1.37 -19.17 -6.41
CA GLU A 94 -2.42 -19.84 -7.19
C GLU A 94 -3.83 -19.45 -6.73
N ARG A 95 -4.08 -19.35 -5.43
CA ARG A 95 -5.37 -18.87 -4.89
C ARG A 95 -5.65 -17.43 -5.26
N VAL A 96 -4.65 -16.53 -5.17
CA VAL A 96 -4.80 -15.13 -5.61
C VAL A 96 -5.28 -15.07 -7.06
N PHE A 97 -4.72 -15.90 -7.93
CA PHE A 97 -5.11 -15.95 -9.33
C PHE A 97 -6.48 -16.60 -9.59
N GLN A 98 -6.84 -17.62 -8.82
CA GLN A 98 -8.18 -18.21 -8.90
C GLN A 98 -9.28 -17.22 -8.49
N GLU A 99 -9.04 -16.43 -7.44
CA GLU A 99 -9.97 -15.39 -6.99
C GLU A 99 -10.03 -14.19 -7.97
N LEU A 100 -8.94 -13.94 -8.69
CA LEU A 100 -8.84 -12.93 -9.73
C LEU A 100 -8.89 -13.59 -11.12
N SER A 101 -9.97 -14.32 -11.42
CA SER A 101 -10.12 -15.17 -12.60
C SER A 101 -9.86 -14.48 -13.96
N HIS A 102 -9.77 -13.15 -13.95
CA HIS A 102 -9.48 -12.32 -15.13
C HIS A 102 -8.00 -11.94 -15.27
N ILE A 103 -7.16 -12.27 -14.29
CA ILE A 103 -5.75 -11.91 -14.28
C ILE A 103 -4.91 -13.18 -14.51
N ARG A 104 -4.24 -13.25 -15.67
CA ARG A 104 -3.33 -14.36 -15.97
C ARG A 104 -1.94 -14.06 -15.42
N PRO A 105 -1.38 -14.94 -14.56
CA PRO A 105 0.01 -14.80 -14.14
C PRO A 105 0.95 -15.17 -15.28
N VAL A 106 2.00 -14.40 -15.44
CA VAL A 106 3.15 -14.79 -16.23
C VAL A 106 4.29 -15.07 -15.25
N ALA A 107 4.69 -16.33 -15.16
CA ALA A 107 5.90 -16.69 -14.46
C ALA A 107 7.08 -16.23 -15.31
N SER A 108 7.85 -15.28 -14.82
CA SER A 108 9.10 -14.83 -15.41
C SER A 108 10.24 -15.09 -14.43
N VAL A 109 11.46 -15.21 -14.93
CA VAL A 109 12.67 -15.28 -14.12
C VAL A 109 13.32 -13.91 -14.20
N ASP A 110 13.59 -13.30 -13.06
CA ASP A 110 14.36 -12.06 -13.01
C ASP A 110 15.75 -12.31 -13.64
N PRO A 111 16.10 -11.61 -14.73
CA PRO A 111 17.35 -11.85 -15.45
C PRO A 111 18.60 -11.49 -14.63
N ILE A 112 18.46 -10.73 -13.54
CA ILE A 112 19.58 -10.28 -12.71
C ILE A 112 19.76 -11.21 -11.51
N THR A 113 18.67 -11.61 -10.86
CA THR A 113 18.72 -12.42 -9.63
C THR A 113 18.52 -13.90 -9.86
N GLY A 114 18.02 -14.31 -11.04
CA GLY A 114 17.67 -15.70 -11.35
C GLY A 114 16.49 -16.25 -10.56
N LEU A 115 15.83 -15.41 -9.76
CA LEU A 115 14.67 -15.82 -8.95
C LEU A 115 13.39 -15.76 -9.78
N PRO A 116 12.44 -16.69 -9.54
CA PRO A 116 11.15 -16.64 -10.18
C PRO A 116 10.42 -15.37 -9.72
N THR A 117 10.09 -14.51 -10.65
CA THR A 117 9.24 -13.35 -10.48
C THR A 117 7.89 -13.62 -11.13
N LEU A 118 6.83 -13.29 -10.43
CA LEU A 118 5.49 -13.34 -10.97
C LEU A 118 5.13 -11.94 -11.47
N SER A 119 5.02 -11.78 -12.77
CA SER A 119 4.46 -10.60 -13.39
C SER A 119 3.03 -10.88 -13.83
N LEU A 120 2.19 -9.86 -13.82
CA LEU A 120 0.86 -9.94 -14.42
C LEU A 120 1.02 -9.81 -15.94
N ASP A 121 0.25 -10.63 -16.69
CA ASP A 121 0.25 -10.53 -18.14
C ASP A 121 -0.12 -9.10 -18.55
N SER A 122 0.75 -8.47 -19.32
CA SER A 122 0.55 -7.11 -19.82
C SER A 122 -0.64 -7.01 -20.80
N SER A 123 -1.12 -8.13 -21.30
CA SER A 123 -2.30 -8.18 -22.21
C SER A 123 -3.63 -8.03 -21.47
N VAL A 124 -3.65 -8.18 -20.14
CA VAL A 124 -4.89 -8.03 -19.35
C VAL A 124 -4.95 -6.61 -18.77
N GLU A 125 -5.88 -5.81 -19.26
CA GLU A 125 -6.17 -4.47 -18.73
C GLU A 125 -7.20 -4.55 -17.59
N LEU A 126 -6.81 -4.08 -16.41
CA LEU A 126 -7.69 -3.98 -15.25
C LEU A 126 -8.39 -2.61 -15.25
N LYS A 127 -9.70 -2.63 -15.32
CA LYS A 127 -10.52 -1.41 -15.27
C LYS A 127 -10.75 -0.95 -13.82
N PRO A 128 -11.12 0.32 -13.59
CA PRO A 128 -11.47 0.81 -12.26
C PRO A 128 -12.49 -0.06 -11.52
N ASP A 129 -13.44 -0.63 -12.23
CA ASP A 129 -14.47 -1.50 -11.66
C ASP A 129 -13.91 -2.81 -11.06
N SER A 130 -12.66 -3.14 -11.33
CA SER A 130 -11.95 -4.26 -10.67
C SER A 130 -11.43 -3.89 -9.27
N ILE A 131 -11.38 -2.61 -8.88
CA ILE A 131 -10.87 -2.16 -7.57
C ILE A 131 -11.59 -2.86 -6.41
N PRO A 132 -12.93 -2.95 -6.39
CA PRO A 132 -13.63 -3.64 -5.31
C PRO A 132 -13.17 -5.08 -5.10
N GLY A 133 -13.02 -5.85 -6.19
CA GLY A 133 -12.58 -7.25 -6.11
C GLY A 133 -11.15 -7.40 -5.59
N VAL A 134 -10.22 -6.56 -6.08
CA VAL A 134 -8.82 -6.57 -5.61
C VAL A 134 -8.71 -6.18 -4.14
N VAL A 135 -9.52 -5.21 -3.69
CA VAL A 135 -9.53 -4.78 -2.28
C VAL A 135 -10.18 -5.85 -1.39
N ASP A 136 -11.25 -6.50 -1.86
CA ASP A 136 -11.89 -7.60 -1.12
C ASP A 136 -10.93 -8.79 -0.93
N LEU A 137 -10.05 -9.03 -1.91
CA LEU A 137 -8.99 -10.04 -1.81
C LEU A 137 -8.08 -9.82 -0.59
N ILE A 138 -7.77 -8.57 -0.22
CA ILE A 138 -7.00 -8.27 0.99
C ILE A 138 -7.72 -8.80 2.23
N SER A 139 -9.05 -8.67 2.28
CA SER A 139 -9.88 -9.14 3.39
C SER A 139 -9.87 -10.64 3.53
N SER A 140 -9.85 -11.39 2.42
CA SER A 140 -9.85 -12.87 2.45
C SER A 140 -8.60 -13.45 3.11
N TYR A 141 -7.49 -12.70 3.08
CA TYR A 141 -6.23 -13.10 3.71
C TYR A 141 -5.99 -12.50 5.10
N HIS A 142 -6.85 -11.58 5.55
CA HIS A 142 -6.76 -11.00 6.90
C HIS A 142 -7.30 -11.96 7.96
N SER A 143 -6.61 -12.05 9.10
CA SER A 143 -7.12 -12.75 10.28
C SER A 143 -6.55 -12.15 11.57
N LYS A 144 -7.21 -12.41 12.71
CA LYS A 144 -6.71 -11.99 14.04
C LYS A 144 -5.33 -12.60 14.35
N ALA A 145 -5.02 -13.77 13.83
CA ALA A 145 -3.74 -14.44 14.02
C ALA A 145 -2.64 -13.85 13.13
N LYS A 146 -3.01 -13.42 11.92
CA LYS A 146 -2.13 -12.84 10.91
C LYS A 146 -2.75 -11.52 10.38
N PRO A 147 -2.79 -10.45 11.19
CA PRO A 147 -3.38 -9.18 10.78
C PRO A 147 -2.55 -8.54 9.65
N ILE A 148 -3.26 -7.87 8.74
CA ILE A 148 -2.67 -7.18 7.59
C ILE A 148 -2.70 -5.68 7.84
N VAL A 149 -1.63 -4.99 7.42
CA VAL A 149 -1.55 -3.53 7.28
C VAL A 149 -1.30 -3.23 5.82
N VAL A 150 -2.10 -2.37 5.22
CA VAL A 150 -1.89 -1.91 3.84
C VAL A 150 -1.20 -0.55 3.89
N VAL A 151 -0.11 -0.42 3.14
CA VAL A 151 0.65 0.82 2.99
C VAL A 151 0.57 1.26 1.53
N LEU A 152 0.02 2.45 1.31
CA LEU A 152 -0.02 3.11 0.01
C LEU A 152 0.92 4.31 0.08
N ASP A 153 2.13 4.14 -0.45
CA ASP A 153 3.15 5.20 -0.45
C ASP A 153 3.02 6.07 -1.70
N GLU A 154 3.37 7.34 -1.60
CA GLU A 154 3.17 8.39 -2.60
C GLU A 154 1.70 8.42 -3.10
N PHE A 155 0.75 8.28 -2.14
CA PHE A 155 -0.69 8.14 -2.43
C PHE A 155 -1.28 9.31 -3.21
N GLN A 156 -0.71 10.51 -3.09
CA GLN A 156 -1.17 11.66 -3.85
C GLN A 156 -1.05 11.47 -5.37
N ASP A 157 -0.16 10.59 -5.85
CA ASP A 157 0.02 10.38 -7.28
C ASP A 157 -1.22 9.76 -7.96
N ILE A 158 -2.14 9.21 -7.17
CA ILE A 158 -3.46 8.76 -7.66
C ILE A 158 -4.27 9.91 -8.28
N LEU A 159 -4.03 11.17 -7.87
CA LEU A 159 -4.69 12.34 -8.42
C LEU A 159 -4.31 12.63 -9.89
N ASN A 160 -3.21 12.05 -10.36
CA ASN A 160 -2.73 12.20 -11.74
C ASN A 160 -3.41 11.22 -12.72
N LEU A 161 -4.20 10.28 -12.21
CA LEU A 161 -4.95 9.34 -13.05
C LEU A 161 -6.08 10.07 -13.78
N LYS A 162 -6.36 9.64 -15.03
CA LYS A 162 -7.49 10.17 -15.81
C LYS A 162 -8.84 9.95 -15.11
N ASP A 163 -8.95 8.86 -14.37
CA ASP A 163 -10.13 8.38 -13.65
C ASP A 163 -9.95 8.48 -12.11
N ALA A 164 -9.09 9.42 -11.65
CA ALA A 164 -8.74 9.59 -10.23
C ALA A 164 -9.96 9.63 -9.30
N ARG A 165 -10.99 10.40 -9.66
CA ARG A 165 -12.21 10.52 -8.85
C ARG A 165 -12.96 9.20 -8.70
N GLN A 166 -13.10 8.45 -9.78
CA GLN A 166 -13.75 7.14 -9.77
C GLN A 166 -12.89 6.13 -8.97
N THR A 167 -11.59 6.11 -9.21
CA THR A 167 -10.64 5.24 -8.50
C THR A 167 -10.67 5.48 -7.00
N LEU A 168 -10.63 6.75 -6.55
CA LEU A 168 -10.74 7.10 -5.14
C LEU A 168 -12.10 6.68 -4.56
N ALA A 169 -13.21 6.92 -5.26
CA ALA A 169 -14.54 6.56 -4.79
C ALA A 169 -14.70 5.05 -4.62
N LEU A 170 -14.25 4.25 -5.60
CA LEU A 170 -14.29 2.79 -5.54
C LEU A 170 -13.38 2.23 -4.43
N LEU A 171 -12.16 2.76 -4.30
CA LEU A 171 -11.26 2.38 -3.22
C LEU A 171 -11.89 2.70 -1.86
N ARG A 172 -12.41 3.91 -1.67
CA ARG A 172 -13.04 4.33 -0.43
C ARG A 172 -14.24 3.48 -0.06
N SER A 173 -15.08 3.12 -1.05
CA SER A 173 -16.29 2.30 -0.85
C SER A 173 -15.97 0.93 -0.23
N LYS A 174 -14.75 0.43 -0.41
CA LYS A 174 -14.29 -0.84 0.16
C LYS A 174 -13.52 -0.67 1.46
N VAL A 175 -12.55 0.26 1.47
CA VAL A 175 -11.70 0.52 2.65
C VAL A 175 -12.53 0.81 3.92
N GLN A 176 -13.64 1.53 3.79
CA GLN A 176 -14.50 1.88 4.93
C GLN A 176 -15.15 0.67 5.62
N PHE A 177 -15.34 -0.43 4.91
CA PHE A 177 -15.97 -1.65 5.44
C PHE A 177 -14.96 -2.72 5.86
N GLN A 178 -13.66 -2.51 5.62
CA GLN A 178 -12.61 -3.44 6.02
C GLN A 178 -12.21 -3.24 7.48
N SER A 179 -13.06 -3.73 8.38
CA SER A 179 -12.79 -3.66 9.80
C SER A 179 -11.52 -4.44 10.20
N GLY A 180 -10.64 -3.79 10.93
CA GLY A 180 -9.41 -4.43 11.45
C GLY A 180 -8.22 -4.45 10.48
N ILE A 181 -8.37 -3.93 9.25
CA ILE A 181 -7.30 -3.75 8.29
C ILE A 181 -6.96 -2.26 8.21
N PRO A 182 -5.94 -1.77 8.94
CA PRO A 182 -5.54 -0.38 8.87
C PRO A 182 -4.83 -0.09 7.55
N TYR A 183 -5.19 1.04 6.95
CA TYR A 183 -4.52 1.63 5.80
C TYR A 183 -3.63 2.77 6.26
N VAL A 184 -2.38 2.75 5.80
CA VAL A 184 -1.40 3.81 6.01
C VAL A 184 -1.15 4.48 4.65
N PHE A 185 -1.66 5.69 4.51
CA PHE A 185 -1.46 6.50 3.32
C PHE A 185 -0.28 7.44 3.55
N ALA A 186 0.77 7.33 2.76
CA ALA A 186 1.92 8.22 2.86
C ALA A 186 2.01 9.09 1.60
N GLY A 187 2.41 10.34 1.76
CA GLY A 187 2.56 11.26 0.67
C GLY A 187 3.60 12.34 0.91
N SER A 188 4.22 12.80 -0.18
CA SER A 188 5.28 13.81 -0.15
C SER A 188 4.79 15.21 -0.53
N ILE A 189 3.64 15.34 -1.16
CA ILE A 189 3.08 16.62 -1.61
C ILE A 189 1.89 16.98 -0.70
N ARG A 190 2.15 17.92 0.22
CA ARG A 190 1.19 18.28 1.27
C ARG A 190 -0.17 18.73 0.72
N ASN A 191 -0.18 19.66 -0.21
CA ASN A 191 -1.42 20.22 -0.77
C ASN A 191 -2.28 19.14 -1.46
N GLU A 192 -1.66 18.16 -2.09
CA GLU A 192 -2.38 17.04 -2.73
C GLU A 192 -2.94 16.06 -1.68
N MET A 193 -2.19 15.75 -0.63
CA MET A 193 -2.70 14.96 0.49
C MET A 193 -3.85 15.67 1.21
N ASP A 194 -3.75 17.00 1.37
CA ASP A 194 -4.85 17.81 1.93
C ASP A 194 -6.10 17.78 1.03
N ARG A 195 -5.95 17.82 -0.30
CA ARG A 195 -7.08 17.62 -1.25
C ARG A 195 -7.73 16.25 -1.11
N ILE A 196 -6.98 15.22 -0.78
CA ILE A 196 -7.54 13.88 -0.60
C ILE A 196 -8.26 13.75 0.75
N PHE A 197 -7.67 14.20 1.86
CA PHE A 197 -8.17 13.88 3.21
C PHE A 197 -8.91 15.02 3.89
N ASN A 198 -8.72 16.27 3.46
CA ASN A 198 -9.26 17.47 4.11
C ASN A 198 -10.23 18.27 3.23
N ASP A 199 -10.37 17.94 1.95
CA ASP A 199 -11.36 18.53 1.05
C ASP A 199 -12.72 17.84 1.23
N PRO A 200 -13.81 18.57 1.55
CA PRO A 200 -15.15 18.03 1.70
C PRO A 200 -15.69 17.30 0.46
N ASP A 201 -15.25 17.69 -0.73
CA ASP A 201 -15.67 17.08 -2.00
C ASP A 201 -14.90 15.79 -2.33
N SER A 202 -13.88 15.46 -1.54
CA SER A 202 -13.11 14.24 -1.71
C SER A 202 -13.82 13.01 -1.15
N ALA A 203 -13.77 11.89 -1.87
CA ALA A 203 -14.26 10.60 -1.37
C ALA A 203 -13.56 10.16 -0.06
N PHE A 204 -12.33 10.60 0.18
CA PHE A 204 -11.54 10.28 1.37
C PHE A 204 -11.64 11.32 2.48
N PHE A 205 -12.53 12.31 2.38
CA PHE A 205 -12.70 13.33 3.41
C PHE A 205 -12.84 12.70 4.80
N LYS A 206 -11.96 13.10 5.74
CA LYS A 206 -11.92 12.61 7.14
C LYS A 206 -11.90 11.08 7.30
N SER A 207 -11.36 10.35 6.34
CA SER A 207 -11.34 8.88 6.36
C SER A 207 -10.09 8.29 7.04
N ALA A 208 -9.11 9.10 7.37
CA ALA A 208 -7.87 8.71 8.03
C ALA A 208 -7.42 9.77 9.04
N VAL A 209 -6.67 9.33 10.06
CA VAL A 209 -6.15 10.20 11.13
C VAL A 209 -4.77 10.74 10.72
N PRO A 210 -4.49 12.04 10.86
CA PRO A 210 -3.16 12.59 10.58
C PRO A 210 -2.12 12.15 11.62
N ILE A 211 -0.91 11.86 11.13
CA ILE A 211 0.28 11.56 11.94
C ILE A 211 1.45 12.44 11.54
#